data_94261132ce7f364ba88addac033c4d3e
#
_entry.id   94261132ce7f364ba88addac033c4d3e
#
_cell.length_a   1.000
_cell.length_b   1.000
_cell.length_c   1.000
_cell.angle_alpha   90.00
_cell.angle_beta   90.00
_cell.angle_gamma   90.00
#
_symmetry.space_group_name_H-M   'P 1'
#
loop_
_entity.id
_entity.type
_entity.pdbx_description
1 polymer ?
#
loop_
_entity_poly.entity_id
_entity_poly.type
_entity_poly.pdbx_seq_one_letter_code
_entity_poly.pdbx_strand_id
1 'polypeptide(L)'
;GFSREMQIQHFLCGLFHDLPEILTRDIISPIKKNVEGLDEFIKRIEEEAVREKILNIVPDSIAQEIVYYTQNEFSNRYKKNHQVIFSAQKGEDFLQEIKQESIYQPIFGEFLKYCDHLSAFLEAKISIEHGIKSKELIDGAKNLEYFYNSKSLNGIDLGYLFREFKDS
;
A
#
# COMPACT_ATOMS: atom_id res chain seq x y z
N GLY A 1 -13.87 -3.63 14.50
CA GLY A 1 -13.57 -2.84 13.27
C GLY A 1 -12.54 -1.76 13.58
N PHE A 2 -11.99 -1.14 12.55
CA PHE A 2 -11.02 -0.04 12.69
C PHE A 2 -11.69 1.20 13.27
N SER A 3 -10.95 1.95 14.10
CA SER A 3 -11.40 3.24 14.59
C SER A 3 -11.62 4.23 13.42
N ARG A 4 -12.43 5.27 13.64
CA ARG A 4 -12.64 6.30 12.61
C ARG A 4 -11.32 6.98 12.21
N GLU A 5 -10.43 7.22 13.16
CA GLU A 5 -9.10 7.75 12.89
C GLU A 5 -8.31 6.84 11.95
N MET A 6 -8.23 5.54 12.24
CA MET A 6 -7.57 4.58 11.34
C MET A 6 -8.19 4.58 9.94
N GLN A 7 -9.51 4.64 9.83
CA GLN A 7 -10.18 4.67 8.53
C GLN A 7 -9.75 5.90 7.70
N ILE A 8 -9.65 7.06 8.34
CA ILE A 8 -9.18 8.29 7.69
C ILE A 8 -7.71 8.14 7.27
N GLN A 9 -6.85 7.62 8.16
CA GLN A 9 -5.44 7.43 7.86
C GLN A 9 -5.22 6.44 6.71
N HIS A 10 -5.98 5.35 6.68
CA HIS A 10 -5.91 4.38 5.58
C HIS A 10 -6.41 4.98 4.26
N PHE A 11 -7.49 5.77 4.28
CA PHE A 11 -7.97 6.45 3.10
C PHE A 11 -6.91 7.42 2.53
N LEU A 12 -6.32 8.25 3.38
CA LEU A 12 -5.28 9.20 2.96
C LEU A 12 -4.02 8.47 2.48
N CYS A 13 -3.59 7.43 3.18
CA CYS A 13 -2.46 6.63 2.74
C CYS A 13 -2.74 5.93 1.40
N GLY A 14 -3.91 5.32 1.22
CA GLY A 14 -4.30 4.71 -0.04
C GLY A 14 -4.37 5.72 -1.20
N LEU A 15 -4.73 6.98 -0.91
CA LEU A 15 -4.76 8.04 -1.92
C LEU A 15 -3.37 8.54 -2.32
N PHE A 16 -2.42 8.59 -1.38
CA PHE A 16 -1.13 9.24 -1.59
C PHE A 16 0.05 8.27 -1.75
N HIS A 17 -0.09 6.97 -1.44
CA HIS A 17 1.05 6.06 -1.43
C HIS A 17 1.81 5.99 -2.77
N ASP A 18 1.09 6.05 -3.89
CA ASP A 18 1.67 6.01 -5.23
C ASP A 18 2.03 7.39 -5.80
N LEU A 19 1.88 8.46 -5.01
CA LEU A 19 2.23 9.82 -5.45
C LEU A 19 3.66 9.92 -6.01
N PRO A 20 4.68 9.25 -5.46
CA PRO A 20 6.03 9.23 -6.01
C PRO A 20 6.10 8.66 -7.43
N GLU A 21 5.34 7.60 -7.74
CA GLU A 21 5.36 6.92 -9.03
C GLU A 21 4.80 7.78 -10.18
N ILE A 22 3.89 8.73 -9.88
CA ILE A 22 3.37 9.68 -10.87
C ILE A 22 4.50 10.53 -11.49
N LEU A 23 5.55 10.81 -10.73
CA LEU A 23 6.67 11.66 -11.15
C LEU A 23 7.71 10.93 -12.00
N THR A 24 7.81 9.61 -11.86
CA THR A 24 8.81 8.75 -12.55
C THR A 24 8.20 7.87 -13.62
N ARG A 25 6.88 7.77 -13.68
CA ARG A 25 6.07 6.76 -14.38
C ARG A 25 6.29 5.37 -13.79
N ASP A 26 5.23 4.65 -13.59
CA ASP A 26 5.26 3.30 -13.05
C ASP A 26 6.14 2.38 -13.93
N ILE A 27 7.19 1.84 -13.32
CA ILE A 27 8.04 0.84 -13.94
C ILE A 27 7.53 -0.53 -13.51
N ILE A 28 7.07 -1.30 -14.47
CA ILE A 28 6.45 -2.61 -14.21
C ILE A 28 7.32 -3.52 -13.35
N SER A 29 6.72 -4.13 -12.34
CA SER A 29 7.37 -4.98 -11.33
C SER A 29 8.34 -6.06 -11.89
N PRO A 30 8.10 -6.72 -13.05
CA PRO A 30 9.06 -7.65 -13.60
C PRO A 30 10.42 -7.02 -13.95
N ILE A 31 10.43 -5.75 -14.39
CA ILE A 31 11.67 -5.04 -14.70
C ILE A 31 12.40 -4.68 -13.41
N LYS A 32 11.67 -4.15 -12.42
CA LYS A 32 12.23 -3.81 -11.10
C LYS A 32 12.95 -5.01 -10.47
N LYS A 33 12.37 -6.21 -10.54
CA LYS A 33 12.91 -7.43 -9.91
C LYS A 33 14.06 -8.10 -10.66
N ASN A 34 14.20 -7.88 -11.96
CA ASN A 34 15.21 -8.56 -12.78
C ASN A 34 16.56 -7.84 -12.82
N VAL A 35 16.67 -6.64 -12.27
CA VAL A 35 17.90 -5.86 -12.22
C VAL A 35 18.25 -5.58 -10.77
N GLU A 36 19.35 -6.12 -10.29
CA GLU A 36 19.83 -5.94 -8.93
C GLU A 36 20.05 -4.44 -8.61
N GLY A 37 19.50 -3.98 -7.49
CA GLY A 37 19.60 -2.58 -7.03
C GLY A 37 18.73 -1.56 -7.77
N LEU A 38 17.97 -1.98 -8.80
CA LEU A 38 17.13 -1.06 -9.56
C LEU A 38 15.96 -0.51 -8.70
N ASP A 39 15.40 -1.34 -7.86
CA ASP A 39 14.28 -0.95 -6.95
C ASP A 39 14.69 0.19 -6.01
N GLU A 40 15.87 0.05 -5.35
CA GLU A 40 16.39 1.09 -4.45
C GLU A 40 16.79 2.35 -5.22
N PHE A 41 17.30 2.20 -6.44
CA PHE A 41 17.65 3.34 -7.29
C PHE A 41 16.39 4.14 -7.70
N ILE A 42 15.34 3.44 -8.15
CA ILE A 42 14.05 4.07 -8.52
C ILE A 42 13.46 4.78 -7.29
N LYS A 43 13.42 4.13 -6.15
CA LYS A 43 12.90 4.71 -4.90
C LYS A 43 13.61 6.01 -4.53
N ARG A 44 14.93 6.08 -4.68
CA ARG A 44 15.68 7.33 -4.44
C ARG A 44 15.29 8.44 -5.41
N ILE A 45 15.11 8.12 -6.70
CA ILE A 45 14.67 9.09 -7.70
C ILE A 45 13.27 9.61 -7.38
N GLU A 46 12.37 8.72 -6.97
CA GLU A 46 11.00 9.05 -6.57
C GLU A 46 10.97 9.98 -5.35
N GLU A 47 11.73 9.64 -4.30
CA GLU A 47 11.87 10.47 -3.10
C GLU A 47 12.45 11.85 -3.42
N GLU A 48 13.46 11.93 -4.29
CA GLU A 48 14.06 13.20 -4.73
C GLU A 48 13.08 14.04 -5.56
N ALA A 49 12.37 13.40 -6.48
CA ALA A 49 11.35 14.05 -7.30
C ALA A 49 10.18 14.62 -6.46
N VAL A 50 9.70 13.85 -5.47
CA VAL A 50 8.69 14.34 -4.52
C VAL A 50 9.21 15.53 -3.75
N ARG A 51 10.43 15.46 -3.23
CA ARG A 51 11.05 16.59 -2.50
C ARG A 51 11.13 17.84 -3.33
N GLU A 52 11.65 17.74 -4.56
CA GLU A 52 11.87 18.91 -5.43
C GLU A 52 10.57 19.50 -5.97
N LYS A 53 9.62 18.64 -6.37
CA LYS A 53 8.44 19.09 -7.12
C LYS A 53 7.21 19.34 -6.26
N ILE A 54 7.16 18.71 -5.06
CA ILE A 54 5.97 18.77 -4.20
C ILE A 54 6.30 19.37 -2.83
N LEU A 55 7.26 18.80 -2.09
CA LEU A 55 7.46 19.21 -0.70
C LEU A 55 7.93 20.66 -0.58
N ASN A 56 8.66 21.19 -1.58
CA ASN A 56 9.16 22.57 -1.58
C ASN A 56 8.08 23.62 -1.84
N ILE A 57 6.90 23.23 -2.33
CA ILE A 57 5.82 24.18 -2.71
C ILE A 57 4.63 24.13 -1.75
N VAL A 58 4.62 23.21 -0.77
CA VAL A 58 3.57 23.08 0.23
C VAL A 58 4.09 23.52 1.61
N PRO A 59 3.20 23.94 2.53
CA PRO A 59 3.60 24.21 3.92
C PRO A 59 4.24 22.99 4.58
N ASP A 60 5.18 23.20 5.51
CA ASP A 60 5.93 22.14 6.20
C ASP A 60 5.01 21.09 6.85
N SER A 61 3.88 21.52 7.42
CA SER A 61 2.90 20.59 8.04
C SER A 61 2.30 19.63 7.02
N ILE A 62 2.03 20.12 5.80
CA ILE A 62 1.52 19.29 4.71
C ILE A 62 2.63 18.40 4.15
N ALA A 63 3.85 18.95 3.99
CA ALA A 63 5.01 18.18 3.55
C ALA A 63 5.26 16.95 4.46
N GLN A 64 5.20 17.13 5.78
CA GLN A 64 5.35 16.04 6.75
C GLN A 64 4.27 14.96 6.63
N GLU A 65 3.02 15.35 6.37
CA GLU A 65 1.93 14.39 6.14
C GLU A 65 2.12 13.62 4.83
N ILE A 66 2.51 14.30 3.73
CA ILE A 66 2.82 13.63 2.47
C ILE A 66 3.92 12.58 2.67
N VAL A 67 5.02 12.95 3.30
CA VAL A 67 6.12 12.02 3.63
C VAL A 67 5.61 10.84 4.46
N TYR A 68 4.75 11.10 5.44
CA TYR A 68 4.17 10.06 6.28
C TYR A 68 3.34 9.04 5.49
N TYR A 69 2.64 9.45 4.44
CA TYR A 69 1.82 8.56 3.62
C TYR A 69 2.59 7.86 2.50
N THR A 70 3.68 8.45 2.00
CA THR A 70 4.41 7.93 0.83
C THR A 70 5.63 7.07 1.19
N GLN A 71 6.27 7.29 2.35
CA GLN A 71 7.43 6.51 2.74
C GLN A 71 7.05 5.18 3.39
N ASN A 72 7.65 4.08 2.90
CA ASN A 72 7.43 2.73 3.40
C ASN A 72 5.93 2.42 3.55
N GLU A 73 5.19 2.65 2.50
CA GLU A 73 3.72 2.68 2.41
C GLU A 73 3.04 1.47 3.05
N PHE A 74 3.62 0.28 2.90
CA PHE A 74 3.09 -0.99 3.44
C PHE A 74 3.65 -1.38 4.80
N SER A 75 4.40 -0.50 5.46
CA SER A 75 4.87 -0.74 6.83
C SER A 75 3.83 -0.31 7.86
N ASN A 76 3.66 -1.14 8.90
CA ASN A 76 2.86 -0.79 10.07
C ASN A 76 3.54 0.38 10.79
N ARG A 77 2.82 1.46 11.05
CA ARG A 77 3.37 2.66 11.67
C ARG A 77 2.33 3.49 12.39
N TYR A 78 2.80 4.34 13.26
CA TYR A 78 1.99 5.31 14.00
C TYR A 78 2.85 6.50 14.43
N LYS A 79 2.22 7.56 14.91
CA LYS A 79 2.91 8.68 15.55
C LYS A 79 2.81 8.57 17.06
N LYS A 80 3.92 8.82 17.76
CA LYS A 80 4.00 8.90 19.23
C LYS A 80 4.97 10.00 19.61
N ASN A 81 4.57 10.92 20.50
CA ASN A 81 5.40 12.06 20.88
C ASN A 81 5.97 12.86 19.69
N HIS A 82 5.14 13.11 18.68
CA HIS A 82 5.52 13.78 17.43
C HIS A 82 6.57 13.06 16.57
N GLN A 83 6.86 11.81 16.86
CA GLN A 83 7.78 10.99 16.07
C GLN A 83 7.03 9.88 15.34
N VAL A 84 7.46 9.58 14.13
CA VAL A 84 6.97 8.41 13.38
C VAL A 84 7.70 7.18 13.89
N ILE A 85 6.93 6.17 14.28
CA ILE A 85 7.44 4.88 14.75
C ILE A 85 6.99 3.82 13.72
N PHE A 86 7.96 3.12 13.14
CA PHE A 86 7.70 1.93 12.33
C PHE A 86 7.69 0.72 13.25
N SER A 87 6.55 0.03 13.29
CA SER A 87 6.38 -1.14 14.15
C SER A 87 6.88 -2.41 13.47
N ALA A 88 7.56 -3.27 14.22
CA ALA A 88 7.87 -4.62 13.81
C ALA A 88 6.69 -5.60 14.04
N GLN A 89 5.69 -5.19 14.81
CA GLN A 89 4.49 -6.00 15.08
C GLN A 89 3.61 -6.13 13.85
N LYS A 90 2.94 -7.28 13.73
CA LYS A 90 2.08 -7.63 12.59
C LYS A 90 0.71 -8.10 13.05
N GLY A 91 -0.24 -8.04 12.13
CA GLY A 91 -1.57 -8.57 12.36
C GLY A 91 -2.22 -8.01 13.62
N GLU A 92 -2.72 -8.92 14.48
CA GLU A 92 -3.40 -8.57 15.72
C GLU A 92 -2.46 -7.94 16.75
N ASP A 93 -1.18 -8.31 16.78
CA ASP A 93 -0.20 -7.74 17.71
C ASP A 93 -0.01 -6.25 17.45
N PHE A 94 0.05 -5.82 16.19
CA PHE A 94 0.06 -4.41 15.86
C PHE A 94 -1.24 -3.70 16.30
N LEU A 95 -2.40 -4.33 16.09
CA LEU A 95 -3.69 -3.77 16.52
C LEU A 95 -3.81 -3.66 18.04
N GLN A 96 -3.11 -4.48 18.82
CA GLN A 96 -3.02 -4.35 20.27
C GLN A 96 -2.03 -3.23 20.66
N GLU A 97 -0.89 -3.15 19.97
CA GLU A 97 0.12 -2.12 20.21
C GLU A 97 -0.46 -0.70 20.08
N ILE A 98 -1.24 -0.44 19.05
CA ILE A 98 -1.83 0.90 18.78
C ILE A 98 -2.98 1.29 19.72
N LYS A 99 -3.42 0.42 20.63
CA LYS A 99 -4.40 0.77 21.70
C LYS A 99 -3.76 1.48 22.89
N GLN A 100 -2.43 1.60 22.91
CA GLN A 100 -1.74 2.30 23.99
C GLN A 100 -2.02 3.81 23.95
N GLU A 101 -2.02 4.44 25.10
CA GLU A 101 -2.13 5.89 25.21
C GLU A 101 -0.99 6.61 24.47
N SER A 102 -1.26 7.81 23.99
CA SER A 102 -0.30 8.66 23.25
C SER A 102 0.05 8.19 21.83
N ILE A 103 -0.60 7.15 21.29
CA ILE A 103 -0.47 6.76 19.89
C ILE A 103 -1.56 7.44 19.09
N TYR A 104 -1.19 8.05 17.96
CA TYR A 104 -2.10 8.69 17.03
C TYR A 104 -1.71 8.46 15.58
N GLN A 105 -2.65 8.66 14.68
CA GLN A 105 -2.50 8.44 13.23
C GLN A 105 -1.97 7.03 12.86
N PRO A 106 -2.50 5.94 13.43
CA PRO A 106 -1.99 4.61 13.12
C PRO A 106 -2.34 4.20 11.69
N ILE A 107 -1.36 3.61 11.00
CA ILE A 107 -1.50 3.03 9.67
C ILE A 107 -1.14 1.55 9.72
N PHE A 108 -2.09 0.71 9.35
CA PHE A 108 -1.91 -0.73 9.24
C PHE A 108 -1.48 -1.08 7.81
N GLY A 109 -0.19 -1.05 7.55
CA GLY A 109 0.39 -1.20 6.23
C GLY A 109 0.09 -2.54 5.56
N GLU A 110 -0.04 -3.63 6.35
CA GLU A 110 -0.44 -4.94 5.82
C GLU A 110 -1.86 -4.90 5.20
N PHE A 111 -2.77 -4.12 5.79
CA PHE A 111 -4.12 -3.96 5.24
C PHE A 111 -4.12 -3.09 3.98
N LEU A 112 -3.28 -2.05 3.94
CA LEU A 112 -3.08 -1.25 2.72
C LEU A 112 -2.55 -2.10 1.58
N LYS A 113 -1.54 -2.93 1.85
CA LYS A 113 -1.00 -3.87 0.86
C LYS A 113 -2.06 -4.85 0.34
N TYR A 114 -2.97 -5.29 1.21
CA TYR A 114 -4.12 -6.09 0.79
C TYR A 114 -5.02 -5.32 -0.19
N CYS A 115 -5.34 -4.07 0.13
CA CYS A 115 -6.18 -3.22 -0.72
C CYS A 115 -5.53 -2.94 -2.08
N ASP A 116 -4.22 -2.66 -2.10
CA ASP A 116 -3.44 -2.48 -3.31
C ASP A 116 -3.45 -3.75 -4.19
N HIS A 117 -3.17 -4.90 -3.61
CA HIS A 117 -3.25 -6.18 -4.34
C HIS A 117 -4.67 -6.50 -4.83
N LEU A 118 -5.71 -6.13 -4.09
CA LEU A 118 -7.09 -6.29 -4.54
C LEU A 118 -7.40 -5.37 -5.72
N SER A 119 -6.94 -4.12 -5.70
CA SER A 119 -7.06 -3.18 -6.82
C SER A 119 -6.40 -3.74 -8.08
N ALA A 120 -5.14 -4.17 -7.96
CA ALA A 120 -4.41 -4.77 -9.08
C ALA A 120 -5.09 -6.03 -9.63
N PHE A 121 -5.68 -6.87 -8.77
CA PHE A 121 -6.46 -8.03 -9.18
C PHE A 121 -7.70 -7.64 -9.97
N LEU A 122 -8.47 -6.66 -9.48
CA LEU A 122 -9.68 -6.17 -10.16
C LEU A 122 -9.36 -5.55 -11.52
N GLU A 123 -8.31 -4.74 -11.61
CA GLU A 123 -7.83 -4.17 -12.88
C GLU A 123 -7.44 -5.27 -13.88
N ALA A 124 -6.73 -6.30 -13.40
CA ALA A 124 -6.36 -7.43 -14.24
C ALA A 124 -7.60 -8.19 -14.74
N LYS A 125 -8.58 -8.45 -13.88
CA LYS A 125 -9.84 -9.11 -14.24
C LYS A 125 -10.61 -8.31 -15.29
N ILE A 126 -10.84 -7.02 -15.06
CA ILE A 126 -11.52 -6.12 -15.99
C ILE A 126 -10.78 -6.09 -17.35
N SER A 127 -9.46 -6.01 -17.34
CA SER A 127 -8.66 -6.02 -18.56
C SER A 127 -8.82 -7.31 -19.35
N ILE A 128 -8.82 -8.47 -18.66
CA ILE A 128 -9.03 -9.78 -19.27
C ILE A 128 -10.44 -9.88 -19.91
N GLU A 129 -11.48 -9.40 -19.22
CA GLU A 129 -12.85 -9.34 -19.71
C GLU A 129 -12.97 -8.47 -20.98
N HIS A 130 -12.20 -7.37 -21.05
CA HIS A 130 -12.10 -6.52 -22.24
C HIS A 130 -11.21 -7.10 -23.34
N GLY A 131 -10.74 -8.34 -23.20
CA GLY A 131 -10.05 -9.10 -24.25
C GLY A 131 -8.52 -8.98 -24.23
N ILE A 132 -7.93 -8.37 -23.21
CA ILE A 132 -6.46 -8.36 -23.03
C ILE A 132 -6.03 -9.72 -22.49
N LYS A 133 -5.31 -10.50 -23.32
CA LYS A 133 -4.92 -11.88 -23.01
C LYS A 133 -3.39 -12.02 -22.87
N SER A 134 -2.73 -11.17 -22.08
CA SER A 134 -1.34 -11.42 -21.77
C SER A 134 -1.21 -12.51 -20.71
N LYS A 135 -0.20 -13.36 -20.87
CA LYS A 135 0.07 -14.44 -19.92
C LYS A 135 0.40 -13.88 -18.54
N GLU A 136 1.20 -12.82 -18.51
CA GLU A 136 1.64 -12.15 -17.28
C GLU A 136 0.45 -11.62 -16.47
N LEU A 137 -0.53 -11.02 -17.14
CA LEU A 137 -1.74 -10.50 -16.51
C LEU A 137 -2.60 -11.62 -15.92
N ILE A 138 -2.81 -12.70 -16.68
CA ILE A 138 -3.59 -13.87 -16.25
C ILE A 138 -2.91 -14.58 -15.08
N ASP A 139 -1.61 -14.80 -15.18
CA ASP A 139 -0.84 -15.46 -14.11
C ASP A 139 -0.76 -14.58 -12.86
N GLY A 140 -0.62 -13.26 -13.02
CA GLY A 140 -0.66 -12.29 -11.92
C GLY A 140 -1.97 -12.34 -11.13
N ALA A 141 -3.11 -12.30 -11.84
CA ALA A 141 -4.43 -12.40 -11.21
C ALA A 141 -4.60 -13.73 -10.44
N LYS A 142 -4.23 -14.86 -11.06
CA LYS A 142 -4.29 -16.19 -10.41
C LYS A 142 -3.39 -16.28 -9.17
N ASN A 143 -2.20 -15.70 -9.24
CA ASN A 143 -1.26 -15.71 -8.12
C ASN A 143 -1.81 -14.92 -6.93
N LEU A 144 -2.45 -13.76 -7.16
CA LEU A 144 -3.07 -12.98 -6.10
C LEU A 144 -4.28 -13.72 -5.49
N GLU A 145 -5.15 -14.31 -6.32
CA GLU A 145 -6.26 -15.14 -5.85
C GLU A 145 -5.76 -16.27 -4.96
N TYR A 146 -4.78 -17.05 -5.43
CA TYR A 146 -4.18 -18.15 -4.67
C TYR A 146 -3.54 -17.67 -3.36
N PHE A 147 -2.81 -16.56 -3.41
CA PHE A 147 -2.12 -16.00 -2.25
C PHE A 147 -3.08 -15.59 -1.13
N TYR A 148 -4.27 -15.07 -1.46
CA TYR A 148 -5.24 -14.60 -0.48
C TYR A 148 -6.32 -15.62 -0.14
N ASN A 149 -6.47 -16.72 -0.87
CA ASN A 149 -7.58 -17.67 -0.78
C ASN A 149 -7.93 -18.15 0.66
N SER A 150 -6.92 -18.32 1.50
CA SER A 150 -7.09 -18.79 2.89
C SER A 150 -6.61 -17.79 3.94
N LYS A 151 -6.37 -16.54 3.56
CA LYS A 151 -5.88 -15.53 4.49
C LYS A 151 -7.01 -14.81 5.19
N SER A 152 -6.81 -14.58 6.48
CA SER A 152 -7.67 -13.73 7.29
C SER A 152 -6.83 -12.71 8.04
N LEU A 153 -7.43 -11.56 8.34
CA LEU A 153 -6.82 -10.50 9.10
C LEU A 153 -7.88 -9.90 10.03
N ASN A 154 -7.65 -9.97 11.33
CA ASN A 154 -8.57 -9.45 12.36
C ASN A 154 -10.03 -9.94 12.16
N GLY A 155 -10.20 -11.22 11.84
CA GLY A 155 -11.51 -11.84 11.60
C GLY A 155 -12.14 -11.52 10.23
N ILE A 156 -11.44 -10.78 9.37
CA ILE A 156 -11.86 -10.48 7.99
C ILE A 156 -11.28 -11.57 7.08
N ASP A 157 -12.13 -12.28 6.34
CA ASP A 157 -11.70 -13.19 5.26
C ASP A 157 -11.18 -12.35 4.09
N LEU A 158 -9.86 -12.27 3.94
CA LEU A 158 -9.24 -11.50 2.87
C LEU A 158 -9.44 -12.14 1.50
N GLY A 159 -9.60 -13.46 1.43
CA GLY A 159 -9.85 -14.18 0.18
C GLY A 159 -11.28 -14.01 -0.35
N TYR A 160 -12.22 -13.54 0.46
CA TYR A 160 -13.63 -13.45 0.07
C TYR A 160 -13.82 -12.64 -1.22
N LEU A 161 -13.30 -11.41 -1.29
CA LEU A 161 -13.46 -10.57 -2.47
C LEU A 161 -12.77 -11.14 -3.72
N PHE A 162 -11.61 -11.78 -3.56
CA PHE A 162 -10.95 -12.45 -4.70
C PHE A 162 -11.79 -13.59 -5.26
N ARG A 163 -12.49 -14.34 -4.40
CA ARG A 163 -13.38 -15.45 -4.84
C ARG A 163 -14.66 -14.94 -5.49
N GLU A 164 -15.26 -13.87 -4.97
CA GLU A 164 -16.49 -13.29 -5.53
C GLU A 164 -16.30 -12.77 -6.98
N PHE A 165 -15.12 -12.26 -7.29
CA PHE A 165 -14.78 -11.76 -8.63
C PHE A 165 -14.06 -12.79 -9.50
N LYS A 166 -14.07 -14.08 -9.12
CA LYS A 166 -13.39 -15.13 -9.88
C LYS A 166 -14.10 -15.44 -11.19
N ASP A 167 -15.43 -15.50 -11.17
CA ASP A 167 -16.29 -15.99 -12.24
C ASP A 167 -17.05 -14.85 -12.96
N SER A 168 -16.70 -13.61 -12.70
CA SER A 168 -17.25 -12.42 -13.37
C SER A 168 -16.53 -12.12 -14.66
#